data_a524cf38631151225ef4fe9e8e4a0ada
#
_entry.id   a524cf38631151225ef4fe9e8e4a0ada
#
_cell.length_a   1.000
_cell.length_b   1.000
_cell.length_c   1.000
_cell.angle_alpha   90.00
_cell.angle_beta   90.00
_cell.angle_gamma   90.00
#
_symmetry.space_group_name_H-M   'P 1'
#
loop_
_entity.id
_entity.type
_entity.pdbx_description
1 polymer ?
#
loop_
_entity_poly.entity_id
_entity_poly.type
_entity_poly.pdbx_seq_one_letter_code
_entity_poly.pdbx_strand_id
1 'polypeptide(L)'
;MTKMMKAAVFYGKHNVKVEEVPVPEVKENEVLIKVAYCGVCGTDVHIYEGDKGCAEVHPPKILGHEFSGVIVELGKGVTNRTVGDRVTVDPNVLCDSCPACLSAKGHFCEHMTGIGTMVNGGFAEYVAVPVKQTHLVNAKTELIKAAMTEPLACCLHGIDMCNITAGDSVAVIGAGMIGLIMVQLARISGAGYIAVIEPVETKRKSALALGADEAFSPAEISEDELKAKNFNCVIECAGLIKTIEQAVRIAGNKATVMMFGLTKPDDAVSLKPYDLFVKELTLKTSYINPYTQARALKLIESGRVDVSSMVQPAIKLEELAEVLASAEKRAKGKFVVAL
;
A
#
# COMPACT_ATOMS: atom_id res chain seq x y z
N MET A 1 33.35 -5.34 -18.74
CA MET A 1 32.11 -4.81 -19.36
C MET A 1 31.10 -4.68 -18.26
N THR A 2 30.46 -3.54 -18.14
CA THR A 2 29.39 -3.32 -17.17
C THR A 2 28.21 -4.25 -17.49
N LYS A 3 27.75 -5.02 -16.51
CA LYS A 3 26.57 -5.90 -16.67
C LYS A 3 25.33 -5.01 -16.89
N MET A 4 24.53 -5.31 -17.90
CA MET A 4 23.29 -4.60 -18.22
C MET A 4 22.08 -5.38 -17.71
N MET A 5 20.98 -4.68 -17.48
CA MET A 5 19.68 -5.24 -17.04
C MET A 5 18.53 -4.50 -17.72
N LYS A 6 17.39 -5.15 -17.87
CA LYS A 6 16.15 -4.49 -18.28
C LYS A 6 15.53 -3.71 -17.12
N ALA A 7 15.05 -2.50 -17.41
CA ALA A 7 14.31 -1.67 -16.46
C ALA A 7 13.25 -0.83 -17.18
N ALA A 8 12.16 -0.55 -16.47
CA ALA A 8 11.16 0.44 -16.90
C ALA A 8 11.54 1.80 -16.32
N VAL A 9 12.05 2.68 -17.19
CA VAL A 9 12.54 4.00 -16.81
C VAL A 9 11.46 5.04 -17.06
N PHE A 10 11.08 5.78 -16.03
CA PHE A 10 10.19 6.93 -16.08
C PHE A 10 10.97 8.19 -16.47
N TYR A 11 10.56 8.86 -17.53
CA TYR A 11 11.15 10.07 -18.08
C TYR A 11 10.29 11.32 -17.89
N GLY A 12 9.17 11.21 -17.21
CA GLY A 12 8.20 12.27 -16.98
C GLY A 12 6.79 11.84 -17.35
N LYS A 13 5.85 12.76 -17.25
CA LYS A 13 4.43 12.50 -17.48
C LYS A 13 4.16 11.68 -18.73
N HIS A 14 3.46 10.55 -18.57
CA HIS A 14 3.07 9.60 -19.63
C HIS A 14 4.25 9.01 -20.42
N ASN A 15 5.47 9.03 -19.86
CA ASN A 15 6.65 8.58 -20.56
C ASN A 15 7.43 7.56 -19.71
N VAL A 16 7.10 6.29 -19.88
CA VAL A 16 7.83 5.13 -19.32
C VAL A 16 8.32 4.28 -20.48
N LYS A 17 9.61 3.91 -20.45
CA LYS A 17 10.24 3.06 -21.47
C LYS A 17 10.96 1.91 -20.84
N VAL A 18 10.84 0.73 -21.44
CA VAL A 18 11.67 -0.43 -21.08
C VAL A 18 12.94 -0.38 -21.89
N GLU A 19 14.08 -0.37 -21.22
CA GLU A 19 15.38 -0.27 -21.85
C GLU A 19 16.46 -0.99 -21.04
N GLU A 20 17.63 -1.19 -21.67
CA GLU A 20 18.83 -1.73 -21.03
C GLU A 20 19.56 -0.63 -20.28
N VAL A 21 19.75 -0.84 -18.98
CA VAL A 21 20.50 0.07 -18.10
C VAL A 21 21.60 -0.71 -17.36
N PRO A 22 22.65 -0.03 -16.84
CA PRO A 22 23.64 -0.71 -16.01
C PRO A 22 23.01 -1.32 -14.75
N VAL A 23 23.42 -2.54 -14.40
CA VAL A 23 23.14 -3.11 -13.07
C VAL A 23 23.76 -2.20 -12.01
N PRO A 24 23.01 -1.82 -10.94
CA PRO A 24 23.55 -0.93 -9.92
C PRO A 24 24.73 -1.57 -9.18
N GLU A 25 25.73 -0.74 -8.86
CA GLU A 25 26.83 -1.12 -7.97
C GLU A 25 26.33 -1.23 -6.53
N VAL A 26 26.79 -2.27 -5.83
CA VAL A 26 26.45 -2.49 -4.43
C VAL A 26 27.41 -1.74 -3.52
N LYS A 27 26.90 -0.83 -2.73
CA LYS A 27 27.68 -0.04 -1.78
C LYS A 27 27.87 -0.77 -0.45
N GLU A 28 28.63 -0.15 0.45
CA GLU A 28 28.76 -0.63 1.83
C GLU A 28 27.40 -0.68 2.51
N ASN A 29 27.12 -1.80 3.22
CA ASN A 29 25.83 -2.09 3.90
C ASN A 29 24.61 -2.17 2.95
N GLU A 30 24.81 -2.35 1.66
CA GLU A 30 23.76 -2.65 0.70
C GLU A 30 23.78 -4.11 0.24
N VAL A 31 22.69 -4.53 -0.34
CA VAL A 31 22.56 -5.82 -1.03
C VAL A 31 21.96 -5.61 -2.42
N LEU A 32 22.39 -6.42 -3.38
CA LEU A 32 21.77 -6.50 -4.71
C LEU A 32 20.68 -7.57 -4.68
N ILE A 33 19.48 -7.17 -4.99
CA ILE A 33 18.34 -8.06 -5.10
C ILE A 33 18.04 -8.29 -6.58
N LYS A 34 18.00 -9.56 -7.00
CA LYS A 34 17.30 -9.93 -8.23
C LYS A 34 15.82 -9.89 -7.92
N VAL A 35 15.12 -8.93 -8.50
CA VAL A 35 13.68 -8.75 -8.29
C VAL A 35 12.94 -9.92 -8.96
N ALA A 36 11.98 -10.49 -8.25
CA ALA A 36 11.10 -11.50 -8.80
C ALA A 36 9.74 -10.92 -9.17
N TYR A 37 9.21 -10.06 -8.30
CA TYR A 37 7.91 -9.43 -8.46
C TYR A 37 7.91 -8.01 -7.92
N CYS A 38 7.23 -7.11 -8.64
CA CYS A 38 6.99 -5.73 -8.19
C CYS A 38 5.53 -5.33 -8.44
N GLY A 39 4.82 -4.91 -7.39
CA GLY A 39 3.45 -4.44 -7.45
C GLY A 39 3.33 -3.05 -8.08
N VAL A 40 2.22 -2.82 -8.79
CA VAL A 40 1.87 -1.49 -9.31
C VAL A 40 0.97 -0.79 -8.30
N CYS A 41 1.42 0.34 -7.77
CA CYS A 41 0.72 1.15 -6.76
C CYS A 41 -0.03 2.34 -7.38
N GLY A 42 -1.03 2.86 -6.67
CA GLY A 42 -1.66 4.14 -7.01
C GLY A 42 -0.65 5.28 -7.06
N THR A 43 0.38 5.27 -6.22
CA THR A 43 1.48 6.24 -6.24
C THR A 43 2.22 6.25 -7.59
N ASP A 44 2.49 5.06 -8.18
CA ASP A 44 3.13 4.99 -9.50
C ASP A 44 2.26 5.62 -10.59
N VAL A 45 0.92 5.47 -10.45
CA VAL A 45 -0.05 6.09 -11.37
C VAL A 45 -0.06 7.61 -11.22
N HIS A 46 -0.11 8.14 -9.99
CA HIS A 46 -0.04 9.59 -9.74
C HIS A 46 1.25 10.18 -10.33
N ILE A 47 2.39 9.52 -10.13
CA ILE A 47 3.67 9.94 -10.70
C ILE A 47 3.61 9.91 -12.24
N TYR A 48 3.05 8.83 -12.83
CA TYR A 48 2.88 8.71 -14.28
C TYR A 48 2.00 9.81 -14.88
N GLU A 49 0.94 10.23 -14.16
CA GLU A 49 0.06 11.34 -14.54
C GLU A 49 0.70 12.73 -14.31
N GLY A 50 1.88 12.78 -13.70
CA GLY A 50 2.58 14.02 -13.38
C GLY A 50 2.08 14.73 -12.13
N ASP A 51 1.32 14.04 -11.30
CA ASP A 51 0.90 14.52 -9.99
C ASP A 51 2.05 14.38 -8.98
N LYS A 52 2.02 15.23 -7.95
CA LYS A 52 3.01 15.17 -6.85
C LYS A 52 2.77 13.95 -5.96
N GLY A 53 2.60 12.80 -6.25
CA GLY A 53 2.42 11.63 -5.40
C GLY A 53 2.80 11.82 -3.90
N CYS A 54 3.13 10.76 -3.20
CA CYS A 54 3.63 10.86 -1.81
C CYS A 54 5.06 11.42 -1.71
N ALA A 55 5.78 11.52 -2.83
CA ALA A 55 7.14 12.06 -2.91
C ALA A 55 7.39 12.74 -4.25
N GLU A 56 8.23 13.75 -4.27
CA GLU A 56 8.67 14.38 -5.50
C GLU A 56 9.66 13.47 -6.24
N VAL A 57 9.37 13.20 -7.52
CA VAL A 57 10.18 12.32 -8.38
C VAL A 57 10.93 13.14 -9.42
N HIS A 58 12.23 12.98 -9.46
CA HIS A 58 13.10 13.61 -10.46
C HIS A 58 13.51 12.60 -11.55
N PRO A 59 12.92 12.70 -12.77
CA PRO A 59 13.31 11.83 -13.89
C PRO A 59 14.77 12.09 -14.37
N PRO A 60 15.46 11.08 -14.97
CA PRO A 60 14.98 9.71 -15.17
C PRO A 60 14.99 8.89 -13.88
N LYS A 61 13.98 8.00 -13.71
CA LYS A 61 13.83 7.20 -12.49
C LYS A 61 13.21 5.82 -12.80
N ILE A 62 13.72 4.77 -12.18
CA ILE A 62 13.07 3.46 -12.14
C ILE A 62 12.11 3.48 -10.94
N LEU A 63 10.80 3.37 -11.20
CA LEU A 63 9.78 3.35 -10.14
C LEU A 63 9.60 1.94 -9.56
N GLY A 64 8.56 1.76 -8.73
CA GLY A 64 8.19 0.49 -8.10
C GLY A 64 8.79 0.31 -6.71
N HIS A 65 7.90 0.32 -5.71
CA HIS A 65 8.28 0.30 -4.29
C HIS A 65 7.68 -0.89 -3.51
N GLU A 66 6.86 -1.73 -4.16
CA GLU A 66 6.23 -2.91 -3.58
C GLU A 66 6.87 -4.17 -4.18
N PHE A 67 8.05 -4.59 -3.73
CA PHE A 67 8.76 -5.67 -4.41
C PHE A 67 9.36 -6.73 -3.48
N SER A 68 9.61 -7.88 -4.08
CA SER A 68 10.28 -9.03 -3.47
C SER A 68 11.24 -9.66 -4.45
N GLY A 69 12.22 -10.38 -3.94
CA GLY A 69 13.22 -11.02 -4.76
C GLY A 69 14.19 -11.89 -3.97
N VAL A 70 15.36 -12.11 -4.57
CA VAL A 70 16.43 -12.93 -3.99
C VAL A 70 17.71 -12.11 -3.97
N ILE A 71 18.43 -12.11 -2.85
CA ILE A 71 19.72 -11.46 -2.71
C ILE A 71 20.75 -12.24 -3.57
N VAL A 72 21.45 -11.51 -4.45
CA VAL A 72 22.44 -12.09 -5.37
C VAL A 72 23.87 -11.58 -5.13
N GLU A 73 24.01 -10.45 -4.40
CA GLU A 73 25.32 -9.89 -4.04
C GLU A 73 25.20 -9.15 -2.70
N LEU A 74 26.29 -9.18 -1.92
CA LEU A 74 26.38 -8.50 -0.62
C LEU A 74 27.47 -7.43 -0.69
N GLY A 75 27.14 -6.23 -0.27
CA GLY A 75 28.09 -5.16 -0.05
C GLY A 75 28.97 -5.40 1.17
N LYS A 76 30.09 -4.68 1.23
CA LYS A 76 30.97 -4.70 2.40
C LYS A 76 30.17 -4.31 3.66
N GLY A 77 30.43 -5.01 4.79
CA GLY A 77 29.76 -4.75 6.07
C GLY A 77 28.45 -5.53 6.29
N VAL A 78 27.88 -6.17 5.27
CA VAL A 78 26.70 -7.01 5.41
C VAL A 78 27.07 -8.34 6.06
N THR A 79 26.57 -8.59 7.27
CA THR A 79 26.85 -9.82 8.05
C THR A 79 25.60 -10.61 8.44
N ASN A 80 24.43 -10.03 8.26
CA ASN A 80 23.14 -10.58 8.71
C ASN A 80 22.25 -11.07 7.56
N ARG A 81 22.80 -11.21 6.36
CA ARG A 81 22.17 -11.76 5.16
C ARG A 81 23.16 -12.63 4.40
N THR A 82 22.62 -13.50 3.55
CA THR A 82 23.39 -14.37 2.67
C THR A 82 22.88 -14.30 1.23
N VAL A 83 23.74 -14.58 0.26
CA VAL A 83 23.32 -14.76 -1.13
C VAL A 83 22.37 -15.97 -1.20
N GLY A 84 21.24 -15.79 -1.89
CA GLY A 84 20.15 -16.76 -1.92
C GLY A 84 18.99 -16.44 -0.96
N ASP A 85 19.16 -15.53 -0.02
CA ASP A 85 18.07 -15.08 0.86
C ASP A 85 16.93 -14.49 0.05
N ARG A 86 15.71 -14.96 0.34
CA ARG A 86 14.47 -14.45 -0.23
C ARG A 86 14.00 -13.29 0.65
N VAL A 87 13.71 -12.15 0.03
CA VAL A 87 13.39 -10.92 0.76
C VAL A 87 12.22 -10.15 0.14
N THR A 88 11.52 -9.41 0.98
CA THR A 88 10.73 -8.23 0.61
C THR A 88 11.38 -6.99 1.20
N VAL A 89 11.06 -5.82 0.69
CA VAL A 89 11.75 -4.57 1.03
C VAL A 89 10.78 -3.54 1.59
N ASP A 90 11.16 -2.90 2.69
CA ASP A 90 10.54 -1.65 3.13
C ASP A 90 11.14 -0.51 2.32
N PRO A 91 10.36 0.21 1.50
CA PRO A 91 10.90 1.24 0.63
C PRO A 91 11.34 2.52 1.37
N ASN A 92 10.95 2.70 2.64
CA ASN A 92 11.17 3.94 3.38
C ASN A 92 12.48 3.88 4.17
N VAL A 93 13.56 4.42 3.59
CA VAL A 93 14.88 4.46 4.23
C VAL A 93 14.96 5.65 5.19
N LEU A 94 14.98 5.36 6.47
CA LEU A 94 15.06 6.36 7.54
C LEU A 94 16.51 6.65 7.92
N CYS A 95 16.80 7.87 8.40
CA CYS A 95 18.15 8.26 8.87
C CYS A 95 18.47 7.72 10.28
N ASP A 96 17.47 7.27 11.05
CA ASP A 96 17.55 6.71 12.39
C ASP A 96 18.14 7.66 13.47
N SER A 97 18.38 8.94 13.15
CA SER A 97 19.08 9.90 14.01
C SER A 97 18.36 11.24 14.20
N CYS A 98 17.42 11.63 13.34
CA CYS A 98 16.68 12.87 13.50
C CYS A 98 15.62 12.75 14.64
N PRO A 99 15.10 13.88 15.15
CA PRO A 99 14.10 13.86 16.21
C PRO A 99 12.87 13.00 15.92
N ALA A 100 12.39 12.98 14.67
CA ALA A 100 11.27 12.15 14.25
C ALA A 100 11.60 10.65 14.40
N CYS A 101 12.76 10.21 13.91
CA CYS A 101 13.21 8.83 14.05
C CYS A 101 13.36 8.41 15.51
N LEU A 102 14.02 9.25 16.33
CA LEU A 102 14.27 8.98 17.74
C LEU A 102 13.00 8.96 18.60
N SER A 103 11.90 9.58 18.12
CA SER A 103 10.60 9.57 18.80
C SER A 103 9.60 8.56 18.20
N ALA A 104 10.08 7.56 17.45
CA ALA A 104 9.27 6.54 16.76
C ALA A 104 8.25 7.12 15.75
N LYS A 105 8.55 8.28 15.17
CA LYS A 105 7.78 8.94 14.12
C LYS A 105 8.57 8.96 12.81
N GLY A 106 9.25 7.85 12.47
CA GLY A 106 10.16 7.75 11.34
C GLY A 106 9.54 8.11 9.97
N HIS A 107 8.22 7.96 9.82
CA HIS A 107 7.49 8.40 8.62
C HIS A 107 7.52 9.93 8.39
N PHE A 108 7.99 10.70 9.37
CA PHE A 108 8.28 12.14 9.26
C PHE A 108 9.78 12.42 9.31
N CYS A 109 10.62 11.44 8.94
CA CYS A 109 12.07 11.61 8.90
C CYS A 109 12.44 12.72 7.91
N GLU A 110 13.21 13.71 8.37
CA GLU A 110 13.66 14.85 7.55
C GLU A 110 14.60 14.44 6.40
N HIS A 111 15.23 13.26 6.52
CA HIS A 111 16.17 12.71 5.56
C HIS A 111 15.69 11.38 4.98
N MET A 112 14.37 11.18 4.94
CA MET A 112 13.80 9.96 4.37
C MET A 112 14.12 9.85 2.88
N THR A 113 14.50 8.65 2.45
CA THR A 113 14.68 8.32 1.04
C THR A 113 13.72 7.20 0.65
N GLY A 114 12.91 7.43 -0.38
CA GLY A 114 11.96 6.45 -0.90
C GLY A 114 12.56 5.63 -2.04
N ILE A 115 12.70 4.31 -1.84
CA ILE A 115 13.08 3.36 -2.91
C ILE A 115 11.90 3.22 -3.86
N GLY A 116 12.14 3.38 -5.18
CA GLY A 116 11.09 3.33 -6.20
C GLY A 116 10.31 4.63 -6.38
N THR A 117 10.73 5.70 -5.69
CA THR A 117 10.22 7.07 -5.88
C THR A 117 11.37 8.07 -5.95
N MET A 118 12.09 8.28 -4.88
CA MET A 118 13.24 9.22 -4.82
C MET A 118 14.52 8.59 -5.40
N VAL A 119 14.74 7.29 -5.17
CA VAL A 119 15.81 6.50 -5.77
C VAL A 119 15.23 5.34 -6.58
N ASN A 120 16.03 4.70 -7.43
CA ASN A 120 15.59 3.61 -8.29
C ASN A 120 15.00 2.45 -7.50
N GLY A 121 13.94 1.86 -8.01
CA GLY A 121 13.13 0.82 -7.39
C GLY A 121 13.03 -0.48 -8.17
N GLY A 122 11.93 -1.20 -7.94
CA GLY A 122 11.74 -2.59 -8.31
C GLY A 122 11.19 -2.86 -9.71
N PHE A 123 10.88 -1.86 -10.55
CA PHE A 123 10.53 -2.13 -11.96
C PHE A 123 11.79 -2.32 -12.82
N ALA A 124 12.69 -3.19 -12.33
CA ALA A 124 13.95 -3.59 -12.97
C ALA A 124 14.36 -4.98 -12.51
N GLU A 125 15.17 -5.68 -13.31
CA GLU A 125 15.66 -7.02 -12.96
C GLU A 125 16.50 -7.04 -11.67
N TYR A 126 17.18 -5.93 -11.35
CA TYR A 126 18.01 -5.81 -10.16
C TYR A 126 17.83 -4.44 -9.50
N VAL A 127 17.92 -4.42 -8.18
CA VAL A 127 17.93 -3.20 -7.37
C VAL A 127 18.91 -3.34 -6.21
N ALA A 128 19.72 -2.30 -5.96
CA ALA A 128 20.59 -2.22 -4.78
C ALA A 128 19.85 -1.46 -3.67
N VAL A 129 19.79 -2.03 -2.47
CA VAL A 129 19.07 -1.44 -1.32
C VAL A 129 19.90 -1.59 -0.04
N PRO A 130 19.76 -0.67 0.94
CA PRO A 130 20.34 -0.87 2.26
C PRO A 130 19.84 -2.18 2.89
N VAL A 131 20.73 -2.99 3.43
CA VAL A 131 20.40 -4.29 4.01
C VAL A 131 19.34 -4.21 5.11
N LYS A 132 19.28 -3.10 5.85
CA LYS A 132 18.28 -2.87 6.91
C LYS A 132 16.85 -2.81 6.40
N GLN A 133 16.65 -2.51 5.12
CA GLN A 133 15.32 -2.44 4.49
C GLN A 133 14.79 -3.82 4.08
N THR A 134 15.63 -4.87 4.14
CA THR A 134 15.24 -6.22 3.72
C THR A 134 14.61 -7.02 4.86
N HIS A 135 13.50 -7.69 4.57
CA HIS A 135 12.83 -8.61 5.47
C HIS A 135 12.85 -10.01 4.86
N LEU A 136 13.37 -10.98 5.63
CA LEU A 136 13.48 -12.38 5.18
C LEU A 136 12.11 -13.00 4.98
N VAL A 137 11.89 -13.58 3.81
CA VAL A 137 10.67 -14.28 3.42
C VAL A 137 10.90 -15.79 3.61
N ASN A 138 10.01 -16.44 4.34
CA ASN A 138 10.12 -17.87 4.58
C ASN A 138 9.99 -18.68 3.26
N ALA A 139 10.60 -19.88 3.23
CA ALA A 139 10.70 -20.69 2.01
C ALA A 139 9.33 -21.13 1.43
N LYS A 140 8.28 -21.18 2.26
CA LYS A 140 6.93 -21.60 1.86
C LYS A 140 6.11 -20.49 1.26
N THR A 141 6.47 -19.23 1.48
CA THR A 141 5.72 -18.06 0.99
C THR A 141 6.14 -17.72 -0.43
N GLU A 142 5.21 -17.65 -1.34
CA GLU A 142 5.46 -17.22 -2.72
C GLU A 142 5.92 -15.76 -2.76
N LEU A 143 6.95 -15.45 -3.58
CA LEU A 143 7.49 -14.10 -3.67
C LEU A 143 6.45 -13.09 -4.18
N ILE A 144 5.51 -13.51 -5.04
CA ILE A 144 4.41 -12.63 -5.48
C ILE A 144 3.55 -12.14 -4.29
N LYS A 145 3.32 -13.01 -3.29
CA LYS A 145 2.62 -12.62 -2.06
C LYS A 145 3.48 -11.71 -1.19
N ALA A 146 4.79 -12.01 -1.11
CA ALA A 146 5.74 -11.20 -0.36
C ALA A 146 5.90 -9.78 -0.93
N ALA A 147 5.73 -9.57 -2.24
CA ALA A 147 5.68 -8.24 -2.84
C ALA A 147 4.52 -7.39 -2.31
N MET A 148 3.44 -8.02 -1.81
CA MET A 148 2.28 -7.33 -1.22
C MET A 148 2.48 -6.95 0.25
N THR A 149 3.67 -7.16 0.80
CA THR A 149 3.95 -6.79 2.20
C THR A 149 3.87 -5.28 2.43
N GLU A 150 4.37 -4.49 1.50
CA GLU A 150 4.38 -3.02 1.64
C GLU A 150 2.96 -2.44 1.70
N PRO A 151 2.03 -2.69 0.75
CA PRO A 151 0.68 -2.16 0.86
C PRO A 151 -0.08 -2.69 2.07
N LEU A 152 0.16 -3.94 2.49
CA LEU A 152 -0.39 -4.45 3.74
C LEU A 152 0.20 -3.71 4.96
N ALA A 153 1.49 -3.37 4.94
CA ALA A 153 2.13 -2.63 6.02
C ALA A 153 1.54 -1.22 6.17
N CYS A 154 1.23 -0.54 5.06
CA CYS A 154 0.49 0.73 5.08
C CYS A 154 -0.91 0.56 5.70
N CYS A 155 -1.66 -0.45 5.28
CA CYS A 155 -2.97 -0.75 5.86
C CYS A 155 -2.88 -1.08 7.36
N LEU A 156 -1.84 -1.82 7.77
CA LEU A 156 -1.62 -2.18 9.17
C LEU A 156 -1.34 -0.94 10.03
N HIS A 157 -0.59 0.04 9.52
CA HIS A 157 -0.44 1.33 10.20
C HIS A 157 -1.78 2.04 10.37
N GLY A 158 -2.59 2.11 9.32
CA GLY A 158 -3.91 2.74 9.39
C GLY A 158 -4.86 2.04 10.36
N ILE A 159 -4.92 0.71 10.34
CA ILE A 159 -5.80 -0.04 11.23
C ILE A 159 -5.38 0.07 12.71
N ASP A 160 -4.07 0.06 13.00
CA ASP A 160 -3.56 0.29 14.36
C ASP A 160 -4.05 1.64 14.93
N MET A 161 -4.17 2.65 14.08
CA MET A 161 -4.67 3.97 14.49
C MET A 161 -6.18 4.00 14.69
N CYS A 162 -6.94 3.06 14.13
CA CYS A 162 -8.39 3.00 14.28
C CYS A 162 -8.83 2.60 15.69
N ASN A 163 -7.96 1.95 16.48
CA ASN A 163 -8.23 1.46 17.84
C ASN A 163 -9.49 0.58 17.91
N ILE A 164 -9.68 -0.31 16.91
CA ILE A 164 -10.80 -1.24 16.87
C ILE A 164 -10.72 -2.18 18.08
N THR A 165 -11.83 -2.37 18.76
CA THR A 165 -11.96 -3.26 19.90
C THR A 165 -12.90 -4.44 19.61
N ALA A 166 -12.84 -5.49 20.43
CA ALA A 166 -13.68 -6.66 20.25
C ALA A 166 -15.17 -6.30 20.29
N GLY A 167 -15.90 -6.64 19.22
CA GLY A 167 -17.32 -6.39 19.06
C GLY A 167 -17.68 -5.10 18.32
N ASP A 168 -16.71 -4.27 17.97
CA ASP A 168 -16.97 -3.03 17.22
C ASP A 168 -17.61 -3.28 15.86
N SER A 169 -18.48 -2.34 15.45
CA SER A 169 -19.08 -2.27 14.12
C SER A 169 -18.22 -1.38 13.21
N VAL A 170 -17.76 -1.92 12.09
CA VAL A 170 -16.84 -1.25 11.16
C VAL A 170 -17.48 -1.11 9.78
N ALA A 171 -17.39 0.07 9.17
CA ALA A 171 -17.70 0.26 7.76
C ALA A 171 -16.41 0.47 6.96
N VAL A 172 -16.30 -0.17 5.79
CA VAL A 172 -15.24 0.06 4.82
C VAL A 172 -15.86 0.60 3.52
N ILE A 173 -15.45 1.78 3.11
CA ILE A 173 -15.93 2.41 1.86
C ILE A 173 -14.87 2.21 0.77
N GLY A 174 -15.25 1.45 -0.26
CA GLY A 174 -14.37 1.01 -1.33
C GLY A 174 -13.80 -0.38 -1.08
N ALA A 175 -13.97 -1.29 -2.05
CA ALA A 175 -13.45 -2.66 -2.03
C ALA A 175 -12.40 -2.89 -3.13
N GLY A 176 -11.52 -1.92 -3.33
CA GLY A 176 -10.25 -2.14 -4.01
C GLY A 176 -9.31 -2.99 -3.14
N MET A 177 -8.07 -3.23 -3.60
CA MET A 177 -7.09 -4.01 -2.83
C MET A 177 -6.96 -3.51 -1.38
N ILE A 178 -6.82 -2.21 -1.19
CA ILE A 178 -6.67 -1.60 0.14
C ILE A 178 -7.91 -1.87 1.02
N GLY A 179 -9.12 -1.64 0.50
CA GLY A 179 -10.35 -1.91 1.26
C GLY A 179 -10.52 -3.39 1.62
N LEU A 180 -10.16 -4.31 0.72
CA LEU A 180 -10.18 -5.75 0.98
C LEU A 180 -9.15 -6.18 2.04
N ILE A 181 -7.99 -5.54 2.08
CA ILE A 181 -7.02 -5.71 3.17
C ILE A 181 -7.60 -5.17 4.49
N MET A 182 -8.21 -3.97 4.47
CA MET A 182 -8.80 -3.36 5.66
C MET A 182 -9.94 -4.20 6.25
N VAL A 183 -10.76 -4.86 5.43
CA VAL A 183 -11.79 -5.83 5.89
C VAL A 183 -11.16 -6.94 6.70
N GLN A 184 -10.09 -7.58 6.19
CA GLN A 184 -9.40 -8.65 6.88
C GLN A 184 -8.71 -8.17 8.17
N LEU A 185 -8.05 -7.01 8.11
CA LEU A 185 -7.39 -6.40 9.27
C LEU A 185 -8.41 -5.98 10.35
N ALA A 186 -9.56 -5.41 9.98
CA ALA A 186 -10.62 -5.08 10.92
C ALA A 186 -11.11 -6.33 11.66
N ARG A 187 -11.31 -7.44 10.94
CA ARG A 187 -11.69 -8.73 11.55
C ARG A 187 -10.62 -9.24 12.52
N ILE A 188 -9.34 -9.18 12.13
CA ILE A 188 -8.21 -9.59 12.98
C ILE A 188 -8.11 -8.69 14.22
N SER A 189 -8.44 -7.40 14.09
CA SER A 189 -8.43 -6.43 15.19
C SER A 189 -9.60 -6.60 16.17
N GLY A 190 -10.61 -7.43 15.84
CA GLY A 190 -11.71 -7.75 16.75
C GLY A 190 -13.08 -7.20 16.34
N ALA A 191 -13.21 -6.61 15.14
CA ALA A 191 -14.51 -6.16 14.67
C ALA A 191 -15.55 -7.29 14.71
N GLY A 192 -16.68 -7.05 15.40
CA GLY A 192 -17.80 -7.98 15.52
C GLY A 192 -18.68 -7.95 14.28
N TYR A 193 -18.78 -6.79 13.63
CA TYR A 193 -19.55 -6.60 12.40
C TYR A 193 -18.77 -5.72 11.42
N ILE A 194 -18.74 -6.13 10.15
CA ILE A 194 -18.05 -5.39 9.07
C ILE A 194 -19.00 -5.23 7.89
N ALA A 195 -19.32 -3.98 7.54
CA ALA A 195 -20.07 -3.62 6.33
C ALA A 195 -19.15 -3.00 5.29
N VAL A 196 -19.34 -3.35 4.02
CA VAL A 196 -18.60 -2.78 2.89
C VAL A 196 -19.55 -2.00 1.99
N ILE A 197 -19.15 -0.80 1.56
CA ILE A 197 -19.89 0.01 0.58
C ILE A 197 -19.05 0.07 -0.70
N GLU A 198 -19.53 -0.57 -1.79
CA GLU A 198 -18.81 -0.69 -3.05
C GLU A 198 -19.79 -0.81 -4.24
N PRO A 199 -19.68 0.02 -5.29
CA PRO A 199 -20.60 -0.03 -6.42
C PRO A 199 -20.46 -1.31 -7.27
N VAL A 200 -19.27 -1.90 -7.36
CA VAL A 200 -18.99 -3.05 -8.24
C VAL A 200 -19.35 -4.37 -7.56
N GLU A 201 -20.27 -5.11 -8.12
CA GLU A 201 -20.80 -6.37 -7.55
C GLU A 201 -19.71 -7.42 -7.31
N THR A 202 -18.78 -7.61 -8.26
CA THR A 202 -17.69 -8.58 -8.11
C THR A 202 -16.79 -8.26 -6.93
N LYS A 203 -16.52 -6.98 -6.67
CA LYS A 203 -15.73 -6.52 -5.52
C LYS A 203 -16.50 -6.69 -4.22
N ARG A 204 -17.84 -6.49 -4.20
CA ARG A 204 -18.66 -6.81 -3.03
C ARG A 204 -18.60 -8.30 -2.69
N LYS A 205 -18.67 -9.18 -3.69
CA LYS A 205 -18.52 -10.64 -3.49
C LYS A 205 -17.15 -10.99 -2.92
N SER A 206 -16.06 -10.33 -3.40
CA SER A 206 -14.73 -10.51 -2.82
C SER A 206 -14.66 -10.05 -1.37
N ALA A 207 -15.30 -8.94 -1.01
CA ALA A 207 -15.31 -8.44 0.37
C ALA A 207 -16.02 -9.43 1.32
N LEU A 208 -17.16 -10.01 0.91
CA LEU A 208 -17.84 -11.04 1.67
C LEU A 208 -16.99 -12.29 1.86
N ALA A 209 -16.32 -12.74 0.79
CA ALA A 209 -15.42 -13.90 0.85
C ALA A 209 -14.21 -13.68 1.77
N LEU A 210 -13.78 -12.41 1.96
CA LEU A 210 -12.63 -12.02 2.78
C LEU A 210 -13.04 -11.57 4.21
N GLY A 211 -14.30 -11.76 4.60
CA GLY A 211 -14.72 -11.61 5.99
C GLY A 211 -15.60 -10.40 6.30
N ALA A 212 -16.11 -9.68 5.30
CA ALA A 212 -17.23 -8.76 5.52
C ALA A 212 -18.54 -9.53 5.81
N ASP A 213 -19.37 -9.01 6.71
CA ASP A 213 -20.66 -9.61 7.04
C ASP A 213 -21.73 -9.18 6.02
N GLU A 214 -21.67 -7.92 5.55
CA GLU A 214 -22.55 -7.37 4.53
C GLU A 214 -21.76 -6.50 3.55
N ALA A 215 -22.24 -6.46 2.31
CA ALA A 215 -21.66 -5.59 1.28
C ALA A 215 -22.78 -4.95 0.45
N PHE A 216 -22.78 -3.62 0.42
CA PHE A 216 -23.86 -2.82 -0.16
C PHE A 216 -23.41 -2.10 -1.43
N SER A 217 -24.31 -2.03 -2.40
CA SER A 217 -24.22 -1.04 -3.45
C SER A 217 -24.67 0.32 -2.91
N PRO A 218 -23.90 1.41 -3.12
CA PRO A 218 -24.34 2.75 -2.71
C PRO A 218 -25.61 3.22 -3.43
N ALA A 219 -26.06 2.53 -4.48
CA ALA A 219 -27.32 2.80 -5.16
C ALA A 219 -28.52 2.09 -4.51
N GLU A 220 -28.29 1.09 -3.65
CA GLU A 220 -29.31 0.20 -3.09
C GLU A 220 -29.51 0.40 -1.59
N ILE A 221 -28.58 1.05 -0.89
CA ILE A 221 -28.68 1.36 0.53
C ILE A 221 -28.74 2.87 0.74
N SER A 222 -29.70 3.32 1.53
CA SER A 222 -29.79 4.73 1.92
C SER A 222 -28.76 5.11 2.99
N GLU A 223 -28.42 6.39 3.06
CA GLU A 223 -27.52 6.89 4.10
C GLU A 223 -28.11 6.72 5.51
N ASP A 224 -29.44 6.79 5.66
CA ASP A 224 -30.10 6.62 6.96
C ASP A 224 -30.07 5.16 7.42
N GLU A 225 -30.18 4.19 6.52
CA GLU A 225 -29.97 2.77 6.84
C GLU A 225 -28.52 2.51 7.29
N LEU A 226 -27.53 3.17 6.64
CA LEU A 226 -26.13 3.08 7.07
C LEU A 226 -25.91 3.71 8.44
N LYS A 227 -26.51 4.88 8.72
CA LYS A 227 -26.44 5.54 10.04
C LYS A 227 -27.05 4.69 11.14
N ALA A 228 -28.17 3.99 10.86
CA ALA A 228 -28.83 3.11 11.82
C ALA A 228 -27.93 1.94 12.29
N LYS A 229 -26.90 1.58 11.53
CA LYS A 229 -25.90 0.56 11.91
C LYS A 229 -24.92 1.05 12.99
N ASN A 230 -24.85 2.36 13.24
CA ASN A 230 -24.08 3.00 14.31
C ASN A 230 -22.60 2.54 14.36
N PHE A 231 -21.86 2.72 13.27
CA PHE A 231 -20.47 2.26 13.14
C PHE A 231 -19.54 2.93 14.15
N ASN A 232 -18.74 2.12 14.88
CA ASN A 232 -17.69 2.56 15.77
C ASN A 232 -16.44 3.05 15.00
N CYS A 233 -16.22 2.50 13.80
CA CYS A 233 -15.13 2.90 12.92
C CYS A 233 -15.61 2.92 11.47
N VAL A 234 -15.24 3.96 10.73
CA VAL A 234 -15.47 4.04 9.27
C VAL A 234 -14.14 4.26 8.59
N ILE A 235 -13.76 3.36 7.69
CA ILE A 235 -12.49 3.38 6.96
C ILE A 235 -12.80 3.73 5.49
N GLU A 236 -12.37 4.88 5.05
CA GLU A 236 -12.54 5.34 3.67
C GLU A 236 -11.30 4.98 2.85
N CYS A 237 -11.49 4.14 1.80
CA CYS A 237 -10.43 3.60 0.95
C CYS A 237 -10.58 3.95 -0.55
N ALA A 238 -11.57 4.77 -0.92
CA ALA A 238 -11.79 5.13 -2.32
C ALA A 238 -11.04 6.40 -2.74
N GLY A 239 -10.70 7.28 -1.78
CA GLY A 239 -9.99 8.52 -2.03
C GLY A 239 -10.81 9.56 -2.82
N LEU A 240 -12.13 9.61 -2.60
CA LEU A 240 -13.03 10.54 -3.27
C LEU A 240 -13.66 11.49 -2.26
N ILE A 241 -13.80 12.77 -2.61
CA ILE A 241 -14.42 13.78 -1.73
C ILE A 241 -15.77 13.30 -1.19
N LYS A 242 -16.64 12.80 -2.09
CA LYS A 242 -18.00 12.33 -1.73
C LYS A 242 -17.99 11.16 -0.74
N THR A 243 -17.01 10.26 -0.84
CA THR A 243 -16.92 9.08 0.05
C THR A 243 -16.32 9.44 1.40
N ILE A 244 -15.40 10.42 1.46
CA ILE A 244 -14.89 10.97 2.71
C ILE A 244 -16.02 11.69 3.47
N GLU A 245 -16.80 12.54 2.79
CA GLU A 245 -17.96 13.20 3.40
C GLU A 245 -19.01 12.17 3.87
N GLN A 246 -19.26 11.13 3.07
CA GLN A 246 -20.15 10.04 3.45
C GLN A 246 -19.63 9.31 4.70
N ALA A 247 -18.34 9.02 4.79
CA ALA A 247 -17.74 8.36 5.95
C ALA A 247 -18.03 9.11 7.25
N VAL A 248 -17.91 10.43 7.23
CA VAL A 248 -18.24 11.28 8.38
C VAL A 248 -19.73 11.24 8.71
N ARG A 249 -20.61 11.29 7.68
CA ARG A 249 -22.07 11.31 7.91
C ARG A 249 -22.61 10.02 8.50
N ILE A 250 -22.08 8.84 8.05
CA ILE A 250 -22.56 7.52 8.52
C ILE A 250 -21.90 7.06 9.82
N ALA A 251 -20.82 7.71 10.26
CA ALA A 251 -20.15 7.40 11.52
C ALA A 251 -21.08 7.51 12.71
N GLY A 252 -21.05 6.56 13.62
CA GLY A 252 -21.79 6.56 14.88
C GLY A 252 -21.21 7.53 15.91
N ASN A 253 -21.81 7.57 17.10
CA ASN A 253 -21.30 8.40 18.19
C ASN A 253 -19.92 7.89 18.68
N LYS A 254 -18.98 8.80 18.95
CA LYS A 254 -17.58 8.54 19.33
C LYS A 254 -16.78 7.72 18.31
N ALA A 255 -17.26 7.62 17.08
CA ALA A 255 -16.61 6.85 16.05
C ALA A 255 -15.27 7.45 15.61
N THR A 256 -14.37 6.57 15.19
CA THR A 256 -13.18 6.96 14.42
C THR A 256 -13.50 6.91 12.93
N VAL A 257 -13.21 7.99 12.21
CA VAL A 257 -13.24 8.02 10.74
C VAL A 257 -11.80 8.06 10.25
N MET A 258 -11.36 6.99 9.60
CA MET A 258 -10.05 6.88 8.98
C MET A 258 -10.14 7.22 7.49
N MET A 259 -9.65 8.39 7.10
CA MET A 259 -9.48 8.80 5.71
C MET A 259 -8.17 8.22 5.19
N PHE A 260 -8.25 7.03 4.61
CA PHE A 260 -7.08 6.28 4.13
C PHE A 260 -6.83 6.48 2.63
N GLY A 261 -7.90 6.65 1.85
CA GLY A 261 -7.80 6.91 0.41
C GLY A 261 -7.10 8.23 0.11
N LEU A 262 -6.16 8.21 -0.84
CA LEU A 262 -5.42 9.40 -1.26
C LEU A 262 -6.28 10.23 -2.23
N THR A 263 -6.47 11.51 -1.92
CA THR A 263 -7.10 12.52 -2.79
C THR A 263 -6.04 13.34 -3.52
N LYS A 264 -6.47 14.21 -4.44
CA LYS A 264 -5.55 15.19 -5.05
C LYS A 264 -5.17 16.28 -4.04
N PRO A 265 -3.99 16.92 -4.19
CA PRO A 265 -3.52 17.93 -3.24
C PRO A 265 -4.48 19.12 -3.04
N ASP A 266 -5.21 19.51 -4.08
CA ASP A 266 -6.13 20.66 -4.07
C ASP A 266 -7.58 20.25 -3.73
N ASP A 267 -7.85 18.97 -3.49
CA ASP A 267 -9.18 18.51 -3.10
C ASP A 267 -9.53 19.01 -1.69
N ALA A 268 -10.78 19.44 -1.53
CA ALA A 268 -11.31 19.89 -0.25
C ALA A 268 -12.64 19.20 0.06
N VAL A 269 -12.85 18.84 1.32
CA VAL A 269 -14.08 18.25 1.83
C VAL A 269 -14.88 19.27 2.62
N SER A 270 -16.22 19.21 2.53
CA SER A 270 -17.12 20.05 3.32
C SER A 270 -17.63 19.27 4.53
N LEU A 271 -17.26 19.71 5.71
CA LEU A 271 -17.68 19.10 6.97
C LEU A 271 -18.50 20.10 7.79
N LYS A 272 -19.51 19.60 8.51
CA LYS A 272 -20.30 20.39 9.45
C LYS A 272 -19.71 20.24 10.86
N PRO A 273 -19.03 21.27 11.42
CA PRO A 273 -18.42 21.17 12.75
C PRO A 273 -19.40 20.76 13.85
N TYR A 274 -20.67 21.19 13.75
CA TYR A 274 -21.70 20.81 14.71
C TYR A 274 -21.95 19.30 14.74
N ASP A 275 -21.98 18.63 13.58
CA ASP A 275 -22.17 17.17 13.49
C ASP A 275 -20.98 16.41 14.10
N LEU A 276 -19.76 16.93 13.91
CA LEU A 276 -18.56 16.38 14.54
C LEU A 276 -18.61 16.52 16.05
N PHE A 277 -19.03 17.70 16.52
CA PHE A 277 -19.12 18.04 17.95
C PHE A 277 -20.14 17.16 18.69
N VAL A 278 -21.38 17.06 18.17
CA VAL A 278 -22.46 16.32 18.86
C VAL A 278 -22.22 14.81 18.88
N LYS A 279 -21.43 14.27 17.94
CA LYS A 279 -21.06 12.87 17.89
C LYS A 279 -19.69 12.57 18.53
N GLU A 280 -18.92 13.60 18.93
CA GLU A 280 -17.54 13.48 19.41
C GLU A 280 -16.65 12.66 18.44
N LEU A 281 -16.72 12.93 17.13
CA LEU A 281 -16.01 12.16 16.13
C LEU A 281 -14.51 12.41 16.19
N THR A 282 -13.73 11.35 15.97
CA THR A 282 -12.28 11.41 15.75
C THR A 282 -11.97 11.21 14.27
N LEU A 283 -11.39 12.23 13.61
CA LEU A 283 -10.92 12.12 12.23
C LEU A 283 -9.43 11.80 12.21
N LYS A 284 -9.04 10.79 11.45
CA LYS A 284 -7.65 10.34 11.33
C LYS A 284 -7.27 10.14 9.87
N THR A 285 -5.97 10.27 9.60
CA THR A 285 -5.32 9.91 8.33
C THR A 285 -4.15 9.00 8.64
N SER A 286 -3.68 8.26 7.65
CA SER A 286 -2.51 7.37 7.76
C SER A 286 -1.50 7.70 6.66
N TYR A 287 -0.23 7.82 7.02
CA TYR A 287 0.84 8.12 6.09
C TYR A 287 1.89 7.01 6.13
N ILE A 288 2.10 6.34 4.98
CA ILE A 288 3.03 5.21 4.76
C ILE A 288 2.96 4.10 5.83
N ASN A 289 4.05 3.37 6.07
CA ASN A 289 4.09 2.11 6.84
C ASN A 289 5.15 2.12 7.98
N PRO A 290 5.18 3.11 8.88
CA PRO A 290 6.22 3.19 9.90
C PRO A 290 6.24 1.94 10.78
N TYR A 291 7.38 1.19 10.73
CA TYR A 291 7.66 0.03 11.58
C TYR A 291 6.67 -1.16 11.46
N THR A 292 5.82 -1.20 10.42
CA THR A 292 4.80 -2.25 10.27
C THR A 292 5.19 -3.36 9.30
N GLN A 293 6.26 -3.20 8.49
CA GLN A 293 6.66 -4.13 7.44
C GLN A 293 6.85 -5.58 7.95
N ALA A 294 7.56 -5.76 9.06
CA ALA A 294 7.80 -7.10 9.61
C ALA A 294 6.50 -7.77 10.12
N ARG A 295 5.56 -6.98 10.69
CA ARG A 295 4.26 -7.48 11.13
C ARG A 295 3.39 -7.88 9.94
N ALA A 296 3.39 -7.07 8.89
CA ALA A 296 2.66 -7.33 7.66
C ALA A 296 3.12 -8.62 6.99
N LEU A 297 4.44 -8.81 6.86
CA LEU A 297 4.99 -10.07 6.32
C LEU A 297 4.52 -11.29 7.13
N LYS A 298 4.54 -11.23 8.46
CA LYS A 298 4.03 -12.33 9.32
C LYS A 298 2.55 -12.64 9.08
N LEU A 299 1.71 -11.64 8.81
CA LEU A 299 0.30 -11.86 8.51
C LEU A 299 0.10 -12.59 7.18
N ILE A 300 0.91 -12.27 6.15
CA ILE A 300 0.94 -13.00 4.88
C ILE A 300 1.44 -14.44 5.09
N GLU A 301 2.57 -14.60 5.76
CA GLU A 301 3.22 -15.90 5.98
C GLU A 301 2.37 -16.88 6.80
N SER A 302 1.60 -16.35 7.74
CA SER A 302 0.67 -17.16 8.56
C SER A 302 -0.68 -17.42 7.88
N GLY A 303 -0.92 -16.86 6.69
CA GLY A 303 -2.20 -16.95 6.00
C GLY A 303 -3.36 -16.22 6.68
N ARG A 304 -3.07 -15.34 7.66
CA ARG A 304 -4.09 -14.54 8.34
C ARG A 304 -4.66 -13.45 7.45
N VAL A 305 -3.88 -12.97 6.48
CA VAL A 305 -4.32 -12.06 5.43
C VAL A 305 -4.06 -12.72 4.08
N ASP A 306 -5.13 -12.96 3.33
CA ASP A 306 -5.04 -13.41 1.94
C ASP A 306 -4.85 -12.18 1.03
N VAL A 307 -3.69 -12.15 0.38
CA VAL A 307 -3.39 -11.15 -0.66
C VAL A 307 -3.52 -11.73 -2.06
N SER A 308 -3.59 -13.07 -2.18
CA SER A 308 -3.54 -13.77 -3.47
C SER A 308 -4.78 -13.54 -4.31
N SER A 309 -5.96 -13.56 -3.68
CA SER A 309 -7.26 -13.39 -4.35
C SER A 309 -7.45 -12.00 -4.98
N MET A 310 -6.61 -11.02 -4.59
CA MET A 310 -6.67 -9.64 -5.07
C MET A 310 -5.70 -9.35 -6.21
N VAL A 311 -4.70 -10.23 -6.43
CA VAL A 311 -3.64 -10.05 -7.43
C VAL A 311 -4.08 -10.65 -8.76
N GLN A 312 -3.97 -9.86 -9.84
CA GLN A 312 -4.17 -10.34 -11.21
C GLN A 312 -3.00 -11.24 -11.63
N PRO A 313 -3.15 -12.06 -12.69
CA PRO A 313 -2.00 -12.75 -13.28
C PRO A 313 -0.85 -11.76 -13.53
N ALA A 314 0.37 -12.19 -13.19
CA ALA A 314 1.54 -11.33 -13.32
C ALA A 314 1.77 -10.92 -14.78
N ILE A 315 2.10 -9.66 -14.98
CA ILE A 315 2.40 -9.07 -16.30
C ILE A 315 3.90 -9.01 -16.52
N LYS A 316 4.31 -8.87 -17.78
CA LYS A 316 5.71 -8.60 -18.15
C LYS A 316 6.04 -7.11 -17.93
N LEU A 317 7.33 -6.81 -17.79
CA LEU A 317 7.80 -5.43 -17.64
C LEU A 317 7.36 -4.51 -18.80
N GLU A 318 7.33 -5.04 -20.02
CA GLU A 318 6.91 -4.33 -21.25
C GLU A 318 5.43 -3.90 -21.23
N GLU A 319 4.60 -4.55 -20.40
CA GLU A 319 3.17 -4.23 -20.28
C GLU A 319 2.89 -3.15 -19.20
N LEU A 320 3.90 -2.77 -18.42
CA LEU A 320 3.76 -1.81 -17.30
C LEU A 320 3.18 -0.47 -17.75
N ALA A 321 3.70 0.11 -18.84
CA ALA A 321 3.25 1.42 -19.35
C ALA A 321 1.75 1.40 -19.71
N GLU A 322 1.26 0.30 -20.29
CA GLU A 322 -0.16 0.14 -20.62
C GLU A 322 -1.05 0.04 -19.37
N VAL A 323 -0.57 -0.65 -18.31
CA VAL A 323 -1.29 -0.71 -17.03
C VAL A 323 -1.32 0.65 -16.36
N LEU A 324 -0.21 1.40 -16.36
CA LEU A 324 -0.17 2.76 -15.80
C LEU A 324 -1.12 3.71 -16.53
N ALA A 325 -1.26 3.58 -17.85
CA ALA A 325 -2.12 4.43 -18.66
C ALA A 325 -3.62 4.08 -18.56
N SER A 326 -4.00 2.82 -18.22
CA SER A 326 -5.38 2.34 -18.31
C SER A 326 -6.06 2.19 -16.95
N ALA A 327 -6.94 3.14 -16.60
CA ALA A 327 -7.81 3.02 -15.42
C ALA A 327 -8.74 1.79 -15.49
N GLU A 328 -9.21 1.41 -16.68
CA GLU A 328 -10.05 0.22 -16.89
C GLU A 328 -9.31 -1.07 -16.52
N LYS A 329 -8.03 -1.20 -16.94
CA LYS A 329 -7.21 -2.34 -16.54
C LYS A 329 -7.05 -2.37 -15.02
N ARG A 330 -6.62 -1.27 -14.40
CA ARG A 330 -6.41 -1.18 -12.95
C ARG A 330 -7.65 -1.44 -12.11
N ALA A 331 -8.84 -1.17 -12.66
CA ALA A 331 -10.11 -1.49 -11.99
C ALA A 331 -10.33 -2.99 -11.74
N LYS A 332 -9.64 -3.88 -12.51
CA LYS A 332 -9.76 -5.34 -12.41
C LYS A 332 -9.08 -5.92 -11.18
N GLY A 333 -8.13 -5.22 -10.56
CA GLY A 333 -7.41 -5.67 -9.36
C GLY A 333 -5.97 -5.18 -9.31
N LYS A 334 -5.19 -5.76 -8.42
CA LYS A 334 -3.77 -5.44 -8.24
C LYS A 334 -2.92 -6.09 -9.31
N PHE A 335 -2.20 -5.29 -10.08
CA PHE A 335 -1.22 -5.77 -11.05
C PHE A 335 0.15 -5.92 -10.40
N VAL A 336 0.88 -6.95 -10.82
CA VAL A 336 2.24 -7.26 -10.37
C VAL A 336 3.07 -7.57 -11.60
N VAL A 337 4.21 -6.91 -11.73
CA VAL A 337 5.21 -7.20 -12.77
C VAL A 337 6.05 -8.38 -12.34
N ALA A 338 6.24 -9.38 -13.21
CA ALA A 338 7.23 -10.45 -13.08
C ALA A 338 8.52 -10.06 -13.82
N LEU A 339 9.69 -10.25 -13.19
CA LEU A 339 11.00 -9.79 -13.65
C LEU A 339 12.02 -10.96 -13.78
#